data_5f03a0754870af2d1eb3c3c14daf1e22
#
_entry.id   5f03a0754870af2d1eb3c3c14daf1e22
#
_cell.length_a   1.000
_cell.length_b   1.000
_cell.length_c   1.000
_cell.angle_alpha   90.00
_cell.angle_beta   90.00
_cell.angle_gamma   90.00
#
_symmetry.space_group_name_H-M   'P 1'
#
loop_
_entity.id
_entity.type
_entity.pdbx_description
1 polymer ?
#
loop_
_entity_poly.entity_id
_entity_poly.type
_entity_poly.pdbx_seq_one_letter_code
_entity_poly.pdbx_strand_id
1 'polypeptide(L)'
;VVIDVIDDVVTLIEQAICYDNEVETLGDVPYGKGYAQFNTVFQAFVTELKALPMNTVYISRLMMLTDESSGHTEDRPSLKQKYYNVVNGNCDLVIETKRYGDRYIRMVKDRRIHYVKDDITDPAILRVLEHVNGVFDKPKQTTTKEQNEIVNKIKKQNVKEG
;
A
#
# COMPACT_ATOMS: atom_id res chain seq x y z
N VAL A 1 -8.03 11.27 -9.71
CA VAL A 1 -8.80 10.01 -9.83
C VAL A 1 -8.87 9.35 -8.45
N VAL A 2 -10.01 8.75 -8.10
CA VAL A 2 -10.19 7.94 -6.89
C VAL A 2 -10.64 6.54 -7.31
N ILE A 3 -9.91 5.53 -6.87
CA ILE A 3 -10.25 4.12 -7.05
C ILE A 3 -10.80 3.60 -5.72
N ASP A 4 -12.12 3.40 -5.66
CA ASP A 4 -12.85 3.01 -4.45
C ASP A 4 -13.66 1.73 -4.71
N VAL A 5 -13.15 0.56 -4.38
CA VAL A 5 -11.85 0.24 -3.74
C VAL A 5 -10.98 -0.56 -4.71
N ILE A 6 -9.65 -0.47 -4.54
CA ILE A 6 -8.69 -1.20 -5.39
C ILE A 6 -8.82 -2.73 -5.24
N ASP A 7 -9.27 -3.20 -4.09
CA ASP A 7 -9.53 -4.63 -3.83
C ASP A 7 -10.55 -5.21 -4.81
N ASP A 8 -11.60 -4.46 -5.13
CA ASP A 8 -12.64 -4.89 -6.08
C ASP A 8 -12.11 -4.85 -7.52
N VAL A 9 -11.21 -3.92 -7.86
CA VAL A 9 -10.54 -3.90 -9.17
C VAL A 9 -9.71 -5.15 -9.38
N VAL A 10 -9.00 -5.64 -8.36
CA VAL A 10 -8.28 -6.91 -8.40
C VAL A 10 -9.23 -8.05 -8.79
N THR A 11 -10.38 -8.13 -8.12
CA THR A 11 -11.40 -9.16 -8.40
C THR A 11 -11.96 -9.05 -9.82
N LEU A 12 -12.24 -7.82 -10.28
CA LEU A 12 -12.76 -7.61 -11.64
C LEU A 12 -11.76 -8.00 -12.72
N ILE A 13 -10.47 -7.75 -12.54
CA ILE A 13 -9.42 -8.19 -13.48
C ILE A 13 -9.32 -9.71 -13.47
N GLU A 14 -9.36 -10.37 -12.29
CA GLU A 14 -9.35 -11.83 -12.19
C GLU A 14 -10.55 -12.41 -12.96
N GLN A 15 -11.75 -11.89 -12.75
CA GLN A 15 -12.97 -12.33 -13.43
C GLN A 15 -12.91 -12.12 -14.95
N ALA A 16 -12.41 -10.98 -15.41
CA ALA A 16 -12.28 -10.69 -16.83
C ALA A 16 -11.34 -11.68 -17.52
N ILE A 17 -10.19 -11.99 -16.90
CA ILE A 17 -9.24 -12.98 -17.45
C ILE A 17 -9.84 -14.38 -17.47
N CYS A 18 -10.57 -14.78 -16.42
CA CYS A 18 -11.25 -16.07 -16.39
C CYS A 18 -12.32 -16.16 -17.49
N TYR A 19 -13.09 -15.10 -17.68
CA TYR A 19 -14.10 -15.02 -18.74
C TYR A 19 -13.47 -15.13 -20.14
N ASP A 20 -12.40 -14.38 -20.40
CA ASP A 20 -11.72 -14.39 -21.70
C ASP A 20 -11.06 -15.73 -22.03
N ASN A 21 -10.70 -16.52 -21.02
CA ASN A 21 -10.10 -17.85 -21.20
C ASN A 21 -11.12 -19.01 -21.03
N GLU A 22 -12.41 -18.70 -20.80
CA GLU A 22 -13.47 -19.70 -20.58
C GLU A 22 -13.15 -20.68 -19.43
N VAL A 23 -12.59 -20.16 -18.30
CA VAL A 23 -12.20 -20.94 -17.13
C VAL A 23 -12.85 -20.39 -15.85
N GLU A 24 -12.90 -21.20 -14.79
CA GLU A 24 -13.45 -20.77 -13.51
C GLU A 24 -12.45 -19.96 -12.65
N THR A 25 -11.18 -20.33 -12.73
CA THR A 25 -10.11 -19.66 -11.94
C THR A 25 -8.88 -19.38 -12.77
N LEU A 26 -8.04 -18.43 -12.31
CA LEU A 26 -6.75 -18.15 -12.96
C LEU A 26 -5.82 -19.37 -13.01
N GLY A 27 -5.98 -20.30 -12.06
CA GLY A 27 -5.21 -21.53 -12.01
C GLY A 27 -5.52 -22.52 -13.13
N ASP A 28 -6.75 -22.45 -13.67
CA ASP A 28 -7.23 -23.34 -14.72
C ASP A 28 -6.72 -22.94 -16.12
N VAL A 29 -6.17 -21.72 -16.24
CA VAL A 29 -5.52 -21.28 -17.47
C VAL A 29 -4.21 -22.07 -17.67
N PRO A 30 -4.05 -22.77 -18.80
CA PRO A 30 -2.92 -23.66 -19.02
C PRO A 30 -1.55 -22.99 -18.81
N TYR A 31 -0.60 -23.74 -18.28
CA TYR A 31 0.79 -23.31 -18.06
C TYR A 31 0.97 -22.10 -17.14
N GLY A 32 0.03 -21.83 -16.23
CA GLY A 32 0.08 -20.71 -15.30
C GLY A 32 -0.06 -19.33 -15.97
N LYS A 33 -0.49 -19.28 -17.21
CA LYS A 33 -0.66 -18.04 -17.98
C LYS A 33 -1.67 -17.09 -17.37
N GLY A 34 -2.71 -17.59 -16.67
CA GLY A 34 -3.72 -16.74 -16.02
C GLY A 34 -3.11 -15.78 -15.00
N TYR A 35 -2.23 -16.29 -14.14
CA TYR A 35 -1.52 -15.43 -13.19
C TYR A 35 -0.54 -14.45 -13.87
N ALA A 36 0.09 -14.86 -14.96
CA ALA A 36 0.96 -13.98 -15.74
C ALA A 36 0.18 -12.85 -16.41
N GLN A 37 -0.96 -13.17 -17.04
CA GLN A 37 -1.89 -12.18 -17.61
C GLN A 37 -2.37 -11.20 -16.55
N PHE A 38 -2.83 -11.69 -15.40
CA PHE A 38 -3.28 -10.85 -14.30
C PHE A 38 -2.19 -9.86 -13.88
N ASN A 39 -0.97 -10.35 -13.64
CA ASN A 39 0.12 -9.48 -13.23
C ASN A 39 0.43 -8.38 -14.24
N THR A 40 0.42 -8.72 -15.53
CA THR A 40 0.66 -7.78 -16.62
C THR A 40 -0.43 -6.70 -16.67
N VAL A 41 -1.71 -7.10 -16.63
CA VAL A 41 -2.84 -6.17 -16.67
C VAL A 41 -2.88 -5.27 -15.45
N PHE A 42 -2.71 -5.85 -14.25
CA PHE A 42 -2.75 -5.09 -13.00
C PHE A 42 -1.59 -4.09 -12.90
N GLN A 43 -0.39 -4.51 -13.30
CA GLN A 43 0.79 -3.63 -13.31
C GLN A 43 0.65 -2.50 -14.34
N ALA A 44 0.12 -2.79 -15.53
CA ALA A 44 -0.18 -1.79 -16.54
C ALA A 44 -1.21 -0.78 -16.01
N PHE A 45 -2.31 -1.24 -15.43
CA PHE A 45 -3.35 -0.39 -14.83
C PHE A 45 -2.77 0.61 -13.82
N VAL A 46 -1.97 0.14 -12.86
CA VAL A 46 -1.38 1.02 -11.83
C VAL A 46 -0.37 1.99 -12.44
N THR A 47 0.43 1.54 -13.41
CA THR A 47 1.45 2.36 -14.07
C THR A 47 0.82 3.44 -14.95
N GLU A 48 -0.23 3.12 -15.68
CA GLU A 48 -0.97 4.07 -16.52
C GLU A 48 -1.65 5.13 -15.67
N LEU A 49 -2.28 4.75 -14.54
CA LEU A 49 -2.85 5.72 -13.60
C LEU A 49 -1.79 6.67 -13.04
N LYS A 50 -0.59 6.15 -12.73
CA LYS A 50 0.52 6.99 -12.26
C LYS A 50 1.01 7.98 -13.32
N ALA A 51 0.92 7.63 -14.61
CA ALA A 51 1.34 8.49 -15.71
C ALA A 51 0.36 9.64 -15.99
N LEU A 52 -0.85 9.61 -15.43
CA LEU A 52 -1.81 10.69 -15.61
C LEU A 52 -1.35 11.98 -14.94
N PRO A 53 -1.59 13.16 -15.55
CA PRO A 53 -1.22 14.46 -14.98
C PRO A 53 -2.22 14.88 -13.87
N MET A 54 -2.51 13.98 -12.94
CA MET A 54 -3.46 14.21 -11.84
C MET A 54 -3.14 13.32 -10.64
N ASN A 55 -3.61 13.74 -9.46
CA ASN A 55 -3.49 12.93 -8.26
C ASN A 55 -4.38 11.67 -8.36
N THR A 56 -3.79 10.53 -8.05
CA THR A 56 -4.50 9.24 -7.96
C THR A 56 -4.55 8.78 -6.51
N VAL A 57 -5.74 8.42 -6.05
CA VAL A 57 -6.00 7.90 -4.70
C VAL A 57 -6.53 6.48 -4.82
N TYR A 58 -5.84 5.53 -4.21
CA TYR A 58 -6.31 4.16 -4.06
C TYR A 58 -6.87 3.98 -2.66
N ILE A 59 -8.11 3.53 -2.56
CA ILE A 59 -8.74 3.16 -1.29
C ILE A 59 -8.71 1.64 -1.20
N SER A 60 -8.29 1.09 -0.09
CA SER A 60 -8.31 -0.35 0.22
C SER A 60 -8.94 -0.59 1.58
N ARG A 61 -9.64 -1.71 1.71
CA ARG A 61 -10.14 -2.17 3.00
C ARG A 61 -8.97 -2.54 3.91
N LEU A 62 -9.15 -2.34 5.20
CA LEU A 62 -8.17 -2.72 6.20
C LEU A 62 -8.40 -4.18 6.61
N MET A 63 -7.33 -4.95 6.64
CA MET A 63 -7.29 -6.28 7.25
C MET A 63 -6.23 -6.35 8.33
N MET A 64 -6.47 -7.16 9.33
CA MET A 64 -5.54 -7.43 10.41
C MET A 64 -4.80 -8.74 10.10
N LEU A 65 -3.47 -8.67 10.02
CA LEU A 65 -2.61 -9.84 9.88
C LEU A 65 -1.89 -10.09 11.20
N THR A 66 -2.00 -11.33 11.68
CA THR A 66 -1.23 -11.77 12.84
C THR A 66 -0.12 -12.70 12.35
N ASP A 67 1.11 -12.36 12.69
CA ASP A 67 2.25 -13.25 12.50
C ASP A 67 2.18 -14.36 13.54
N GLU A 68 1.96 -15.58 13.10
CA GLU A 68 1.80 -16.76 13.98
C GLU A 68 3.07 -17.05 14.79
N SER A 69 4.25 -16.68 14.30
CA SER A 69 5.52 -16.94 14.98
C SER A 69 5.79 -15.97 16.13
N SER A 70 5.49 -14.69 15.92
CA SER A 70 5.77 -13.62 16.89
C SER A 70 4.54 -13.15 17.66
N GLY A 71 3.34 -13.55 17.25
CA GLY A 71 2.07 -13.03 17.78
C GLY A 71 1.85 -11.54 17.45
N HIS A 72 2.72 -10.95 16.64
CA HIS A 72 2.61 -9.55 16.24
C HIS A 72 1.44 -9.35 15.28
N THR A 73 0.59 -8.39 15.58
CA THR A 73 -0.56 -8.05 14.74
C THR A 73 -0.32 -6.71 14.04
N GLU A 74 -0.47 -6.69 12.72
CA GLU A 74 -0.31 -5.50 11.91
C GLU A 74 -1.55 -5.27 11.04
N ASP A 75 -1.98 -4.01 10.98
CA ASP A 75 -3.03 -3.58 10.05
C ASP A 75 -2.44 -3.31 8.68
N ARG A 76 -3.01 -3.94 7.65
CA ARG A 76 -2.59 -3.81 6.25
C ARG A 76 -3.79 -3.64 5.32
N PRO A 77 -3.58 -3.08 4.12
CA PRO A 77 -4.58 -3.16 3.04
C PRO A 77 -4.96 -4.60 2.72
N SER A 78 -6.24 -4.83 2.41
CA SER A 78 -6.80 -6.15 2.07
C SER A 78 -6.40 -6.60 0.67
N LEU A 79 -5.10 -6.54 0.38
CA LEU A 79 -4.48 -6.95 -0.87
C LEU A 79 -3.48 -8.08 -0.60
N LYS A 80 -3.42 -9.07 -1.50
CA LYS A 80 -2.31 -10.03 -1.48
C LYS A 80 -0.99 -9.27 -1.53
N GLN A 81 0.02 -9.74 -0.81
CA GLN A 81 1.32 -9.05 -0.66
C GLN A 81 1.91 -8.57 -2.00
N LYS A 82 1.79 -9.39 -3.03
CA LYS A 82 2.30 -9.06 -4.37
C LYS A 82 1.61 -7.83 -4.96
N TYR A 83 0.28 -7.74 -4.84
CA TYR A 83 -0.53 -6.63 -5.38
C TYR A 83 -0.34 -5.36 -4.54
N TYR A 84 -0.27 -5.53 -3.23
CA TYR A 84 0.10 -4.45 -2.31
C TYR A 84 1.44 -3.82 -2.72
N ASN A 85 2.46 -4.64 -3.01
CA ASN A 85 3.77 -4.13 -3.42
C ASN A 85 3.72 -3.33 -4.72
N VAL A 86 2.86 -3.71 -5.68
CA VAL A 86 2.68 -2.97 -6.93
C VAL A 86 2.03 -1.61 -6.65
N VAL A 87 0.95 -1.57 -5.88
CA VAL A 87 0.24 -0.32 -5.56
C VAL A 87 1.11 0.58 -4.69
N ASN A 88 1.60 0.06 -3.57
CA ASN A 88 2.44 0.81 -2.63
C ASN A 88 3.72 1.30 -3.31
N GLY A 89 4.30 0.47 -4.20
CA GLY A 89 5.44 0.83 -5.03
C GLY A 89 5.24 2.06 -5.90
N ASN A 90 4.00 2.46 -6.17
CA ASN A 90 3.64 3.60 -6.99
C ASN A 90 3.00 4.76 -6.21
N CYS A 91 2.78 4.62 -4.89
CA CYS A 91 2.25 5.68 -4.03
C CYS A 91 3.38 6.50 -3.41
N ASP A 92 3.19 7.80 -3.29
CA ASP A 92 4.09 8.71 -2.56
C ASP A 92 3.72 8.81 -1.08
N LEU A 93 2.48 8.50 -0.73
CA LEU A 93 1.94 8.58 0.62
C LEU A 93 0.96 7.45 0.88
N VAL A 94 1.12 6.76 1.99
CA VAL A 94 0.19 5.76 2.51
C VAL A 94 -0.41 6.26 3.81
N ILE A 95 -1.73 6.34 3.86
CA ILE A 95 -2.51 6.85 4.99
C ILE A 95 -3.35 5.71 5.54
N GLU A 96 -3.26 5.51 6.84
CA GLU A 96 -4.18 4.65 7.56
C GLU A 96 -5.28 5.49 8.21
N THR A 97 -6.54 5.07 8.05
CA THR A 97 -7.68 5.68 8.74
C THR A 97 -8.29 4.68 9.70
N LYS A 98 -8.39 5.06 10.98
CA LYS A 98 -9.01 4.27 12.04
C LYS A 98 -10.11 5.03 12.74
N ARG A 99 -11.13 4.31 13.20
CA ARG A 99 -12.17 4.85 14.07
C ARG A 99 -11.88 4.52 15.54
N TYR A 100 -11.92 5.54 16.38
CA TYR A 100 -11.84 5.41 17.84
C TYR A 100 -13.07 6.09 18.47
N GLY A 101 -14.02 5.29 18.95
CA GLY A 101 -15.32 5.80 19.39
C GLY A 101 -16.01 6.54 18.23
N ASP A 102 -16.27 7.83 18.43
CA ASP A 102 -16.92 8.69 17.41
C ASP A 102 -15.94 9.51 16.58
N ARG A 103 -14.63 9.28 16.72
CA ARG A 103 -13.57 10.04 16.03
C ARG A 103 -12.87 9.18 14.99
N TYR A 104 -12.52 9.79 13.86
CA TYR A 104 -11.65 9.20 12.86
C TYR A 104 -10.25 9.78 12.98
N ILE A 105 -9.27 8.89 13.05
CA ILE A 105 -7.85 9.24 13.09
C ILE A 105 -7.24 8.85 11.74
N ARG A 106 -6.49 9.77 11.14
CA ARG A 106 -5.71 9.55 9.92
C ARG A 106 -4.24 9.74 10.26
N MET A 107 -3.42 8.75 9.94
CA MET A 107 -1.99 8.79 10.20
C MET A 107 -1.20 8.31 9.00
N VAL A 108 0.00 8.85 8.83
CA VAL A 108 0.94 8.36 7.83
C VAL A 108 1.46 6.99 8.25
N LYS A 109 1.32 6.01 7.34
CA LYS A 109 1.97 4.69 7.47
C LYS A 109 3.31 4.66 6.77
N ASP A 110 3.35 5.22 5.57
CA ASP A 110 4.57 5.30 4.76
C ASP A 110 4.52 6.55 3.88
N ARG A 111 5.69 7.10 3.57
CA ARG A 111 5.82 8.22 2.64
C ARG A 111 7.20 8.20 1.98
N ARG A 112 7.24 8.54 0.70
CA ARG A 112 8.47 8.61 -0.08
C ARG A 112 9.02 10.02 -0.21
N ILE A 113 8.14 11.02 -0.15
CA ILE A 113 8.49 12.43 -0.26
C ILE A 113 8.20 13.17 1.04
N HIS A 114 8.94 14.22 1.32
CA HIS A 114 8.65 15.14 2.40
C HIS A 114 7.70 16.21 1.90
N TYR A 115 6.51 16.30 2.50
CA TYR A 115 5.53 17.32 2.18
C TYR A 115 5.83 18.59 2.97
N VAL A 116 5.87 19.72 2.26
CA VAL A 116 5.98 21.07 2.82
C VAL A 116 4.71 21.83 2.48
N LYS A 117 4.08 22.47 3.47
CA LYS A 117 2.78 23.12 3.27
C LYS A 117 2.83 24.18 2.17
N ASP A 118 3.91 24.97 2.15
CA ASP A 118 4.07 26.10 1.24
C ASP A 118 4.29 25.66 -0.21
N ASP A 119 4.68 24.40 -0.44
CA ASP A 119 4.88 23.85 -1.79
C ASP A 119 3.56 23.30 -2.40
N ILE A 120 2.49 23.20 -1.60
CA ILE A 120 1.20 22.64 -2.04
C ILE A 120 0.32 23.77 -2.55
N THR A 121 0.21 23.87 -3.86
CA THR A 121 -0.57 24.93 -4.51
C THR A 121 -2.08 24.66 -4.56
N ASP A 122 -2.50 23.39 -4.52
CA ASP A 122 -3.91 23.01 -4.52
C ASP A 122 -4.50 23.06 -3.09
N PRO A 123 -5.44 23.99 -2.81
CA PRO A 123 -6.02 24.15 -1.48
C PRO A 123 -6.88 22.95 -1.04
N ALA A 124 -7.41 22.17 -1.99
CA ALA A 124 -8.19 20.98 -1.66
C ALA A 124 -7.27 19.86 -1.16
N ILE A 125 -6.14 19.67 -1.82
CA ILE A 125 -5.10 18.71 -1.39
C ILE A 125 -4.50 19.13 -0.06
N LEU A 126 -4.14 20.41 0.10
CA LEU A 126 -3.61 20.93 1.35
C LEU A 126 -4.55 20.64 2.52
N ARG A 127 -5.85 20.94 2.34
CA ARG A 127 -6.87 20.65 3.37
C ARG A 127 -6.96 19.19 3.75
N VAL A 128 -6.86 18.28 2.78
CA VAL A 128 -6.84 16.83 3.05
C VAL A 128 -5.61 16.45 3.87
N LEU A 129 -4.43 16.91 3.46
CA LEU A 129 -3.17 16.58 4.11
C LEU A 129 -3.05 17.17 5.52
N GLU A 130 -3.62 18.33 5.78
CA GLU A 130 -3.64 18.94 7.13
C GLU A 130 -4.41 18.10 8.17
N HIS A 131 -5.30 17.21 7.72
CA HIS A 131 -6.03 16.29 8.59
C HIS A 131 -5.35 14.92 8.74
N VAL A 132 -4.12 14.77 8.22
CA VAL A 132 -3.34 13.53 8.33
C VAL A 132 -2.17 13.76 9.30
N ASN A 133 -2.19 13.04 10.41
CA ASN A 133 -1.15 13.15 11.42
C ASN A 133 0.21 12.67 10.88
N GLY A 134 1.24 13.47 11.05
CA GLY A 134 2.62 13.15 10.68
C GLY A 134 3.01 13.48 9.23
N VAL A 135 2.09 13.97 8.37
CA VAL A 135 2.38 14.19 6.95
C VAL A 135 3.45 15.27 6.72
N PHE A 136 3.45 16.32 7.54
CA PHE A 136 4.39 17.44 7.46
C PHE A 136 5.60 17.31 8.39
N ASP A 137 5.69 16.20 9.13
CA ASP A 137 6.81 15.97 10.04
C ASP A 137 8.12 15.88 9.25
N LYS A 138 9.15 16.54 9.77
CA LYS A 138 10.47 16.43 9.16
C LYS A 138 11.00 15.00 9.31
N PRO A 139 11.63 14.42 8.27
CA PRO A 139 12.25 13.12 8.38
C PRO A 139 13.35 13.17 9.46
N LYS A 140 13.31 12.21 10.37
CA LYS A 140 14.39 12.06 11.35
C LYS A 140 15.61 11.49 10.64
N GLN A 141 16.70 12.24 10.63
CA GLN A 141 17.98 11.72 10.16
C GLN A 141 18.55 10.81 11.24
N THR A 142 18.81 9.56 10.88
CA THR A 142 19.44 8.58 11.75
C THR A 142 20.94 8.60 11.48
N THR A 143 21.75 8.82 12.51
CA THR A 143 23.21 8.77 12.40
C THR A 143 23.67 7.35 12.09
N THR A 144 24.86 7.17 11.50
CA THR A 144 25.44 5.85 11.21
C THR A 144 25.53 4.98 12.48
N LYS A 145 25.79 5.60 13.64
CA LYS A 145 25.85 4.88 14.91
C LYS A 145 24.48 4.34 15.31
N GLU A 146 23.43 5.13 15.23
CA GLU A 146 22.06 4.69 15.52
C GLU A 146 21.59 3.62 14.55
N GLN A 147 21.91 3.76 13.25
CA GLN A 147 21.62 2.73 12.25
C GLN A 147 22.27 1.39 12.62
N ASN A 148 23.53 1.39 12.99
CA ASN A 148 24.25 0.19 13.41
C ASN A 148 23.65 -0.42 14.68
N GLU A 149 23.22 0.39 15.63
CA GLU A 149 22.55 -0.09 16.85
C GLU A 149 21.22 -0.77 16.52
N ILE A 150 20.42 -0.18 15.63
CA ILE A 150 19.15 -0.77 15.15
C ILE A 150 19.40 -2.09 14.44
N VAL A 151 20.35 -2.13 13.49
CA VAL A 151 20.70 -3.36 12.75
C VAL A 151 21.16 -4.46 13.71
N ASN A 152 21.96 -4.11 14.71
CA ASN A 152 22.44 -5.07 15.72
C ASN A 152 21.29 -5.60 16.61
N LYS A 153 20.30 -4.77 16.93
CA LYS A 153 19.10 -5.22 17.66
C LYS A 153 18.28 -6.21 16.83
N ILE A 154 18.03 -5.89 15.57
CA ILE A 154 17.30 -6.78 14.64
C ILE A 154 18.02 -8.13 14.51
N LYS A 155 19.35 -8.12 14.30
CA LYS A 155 20.13 -9.36 14.21
C LYS A 155 20.06 -10.21 15.48
N LYS A 156 20.03 -9.59 16.66
CA LYS A 156 19.92 -10.31 17.94
C LYS A 156 18.52 -10.88 18.19
N GLN A 157 17.48 -10.27 17.65
CA GLN A 157 16.13 -10.81 17.69
C GLN A 157 16.01 -12.05 16.81
N ASN A 158 16.46 -11.97 15.56
CA ASN A 158 16.41 -13.09 14.62
C ASN A 158 17.25 -14.31 15.04
N VAL A 159 18.30 -14.14 15.87
CA VAL A 159 19.12 -15.25 16.42
C VAL A 159 18.46 -15.92 17.64
N LYS A 160 17.48 -15.29 18.29
CA LYS A 160 16.75 -15.88 19.42
C LYS A 160 15.52 -16.70 19.00
N GLU A 161 15.12 -16.58 17.75
CA GLU A 161 13.94 -17.23 17.17
C GLU A 161 14.29 -18.40 16.23
N GLY A 162 15.56 -18.76 16.08
CA GLY A 162 16.09 -19.92 15.36
C GLY A 162 16.83 -20.87 16.29
#